data_4a1f50da66994dd3588d75a669b767be
#
_entry.id   4a1f50da66994dd3588d75a669b767be
#
_cell.length_a   1.000
_cell.length_b   1.000
_cell.length_c   1.000
_cell.angle_alpha   90.00
_cell.angle_beta   90.00
_cell.angle_gamma   90.00
#
_symmetry.space_group_name_H-M   'P 1'
#
loop_
_entity.id
_entity.type
_entity.pdbx_description
1 polymer ?
#
loop_
_entity_poly.entity_id
_entity_poly.type
_entity_poly.pdbx_seq_one_letter_code
_entity_poly.pdbx_strand_id
1 'polypeptide(L)'
;IKANVTCQAKGSMSFMMASLGHPHRWPSCLRPSPGHDDPAQTDSGQFGDNSAMSAPPESSTAPAVSLPKSDLNLVWIDCEMSGLDPEKERLLEIAVIVTGPELEPRIEGPVLVIHQSDALLHAMDAWNKGTHGKSGLIDKVKASTLTEAQAEQQIIEFIKRYVSKGASPLCGNTIGQDRRFLVKYMPQLESWLHYRNLDVSTLKELARRWKPDVFNAFKKRQAHTALADVHESIDRKSTRLNS
;
A
#
# COMPACT_ATOMS: atom_id res chain seq x y z
N ILE A 1 41.96 34.16 -5.84
CA ILE A 1 41.16 34.95 -6.79
C ILE A 1 39.71 34.67 -6.41
N LYS A 2 39.08 35.67 -5.75
CA LYS A 2 37.67 35.66 -5.37
C LYS A 2 36.85 36.11 -6.58
N ALA A 3 35.80 35.36 -6.92
CA ALA A 3 34.77 35.82 -7.81
C ALA A 3 33.45 35.91 -7.03
N ASN A 4 33.02 37.13 -6.74
CA ASN A 4 31.71 37.50 -6.31
C ASN A 4 30.70 37.32 -7.47
N VAL A 5 29.64 36.57 -7.25
CA VAL A 5 28.46 36.60 -8.14
C VAL A 5 27.29 37.13 -7.30
N THR A 6 26.98 38.41 -7.57
CA THR A 6 25.82 39.11 -7.07
C THR A 6 24.62 38.74 -7.94
N CYS A 7 23.61 38.07 -7.39
CA CYS A 7 22.35 37.83 -8.06
C CYS A 7 21.36 38.90 -7.65
N GLN A 8 21.02 39.80 -8.59
CA GLN A 8 19.97 40.81 -8.41
C GLN A 8 18.59 40.19 -8.63
N ALA A 9 17.74 40.27 -7.63
CA ALA A 9 16.31 40.02 -7.75
C ALA A 9 15.60 41.25 -8.33
N LYS A 10 14.92 41.09 -9.45
CA LYS A 10 13.79 41.96 -9.87
C LYS A 10 12.85 41.15 -10.75
N GLY A 11 11.60 41.06 -10.34
CA GLY A 11 10.52 40.47 -11.15
C GLY A 11 9.24 40.26 -10.32
N SER A 12 8.58 41.37 -9.99
CA SER A 12 7.21 41.41 -9.47
C SER A 12 6.27 40.81 -10.54
N MET A 13 5.64 39.63 -10.24
CA MET A 13 4.48 39.14 -10.96
C MET A 13 3.23 39.31 -10.09
N SER A 14 2.48 40.35 -10.41
CA SER A 14 1.13 40.58 -9.90
C SER A 14 0.20 39.50 -10.45
N PHE A 15 -0.36 38.65 -9.59
CA PHE A 15 -1.38 37.69 -9.98
C PHE A 15 -2.75 38.30 -9.77
N MET A 16 -3.40 38.61 -10.88
CA MET A 16 -4.77 39.11 -10.94
C MET A 16 -5.73 37.97 -10.58
N MET A 17 -6.40 38.08 -9.42
CA MET A 17 -7.53 37.21 -9.07
C MET A 17 -8.74 37.58 -9.96
N ALA A 18 -9.08 36.67 -10.86
CA ALA A 18 -10.38 36.69 -11.52
C ALA A 18 -11.37 35.85 -10.70
N SER A 19 -12.30 36.53 -10.07
CA SER A 19 -13.47 35.98 -9.41
C SER A 19 -14.44 35.40 -10.47
N LEU A 20 -14.65 34.07 -10.46
CA LEU A 20 -15.81 33.48 -11.13
C LEU A 20 -16.54 32.60 -10.09
N GLY A 21 -17.59 33.22 -9.52
CA GLY A 21 -18.58 32.52 -8.73
C GLY A 21 -19.51 31.69 -9.61
N HIS A 22 -19.64 30.41 -9.29
CA HIS A 22 -20.84 29.60 -9.58
C HIS A 22 -20.96 28.52 -8.50
N PRO A 23 -22.10 28.46 -7.79
CA PRO A 23 -22.38 27.39 -6.87
C PRO A 23 -22.92 26.17 -7.65
N HIS A 24 -22.14 25.10 -7.78
CA HIS A 24 -22.67 23.82 -8.25
C HIS A 24 -23.48 23.15 -7.15
N ARG A 25 -24.78 23.14 -7.38
CA ARG A 25 -25.79 22.42 -6.61
C ARG A 25 -25.65 20.91 -6.89
N TRP A 26 -25.40 20.12 -5.87
CA TRP A 26 -25.42 18.66 -5.95
C TRP A 26 -26.89 18.17 -5.94
N PRO A 27 -27.27 17.18 -6.76
CA PRO A 27 -28.62 16.63 -6.72
C PRO A 27 -28.77 15.68 -5.53
N SER A 28 -29.75 15.99 -4.68
CA SER A 28 -30.23 15.12 -3.62
C SER A 28 -31.09 14.02 -4.24
N CYS A 29 -30.60 12.79 -4.22
CA CYS A 29 -31.43 11.61 -4.45
C CYS A 29 -30.96 10.50 -3.54
N LEU A 30 -31.75 10.25 -2.49
CA LEU A 30 -32.04 8.92 -1.94
C LEU A 30 -33.03 9.07 -0.78
N ARG A 31 -34.29 8.78 -1.06
CA ARG A 31 -35.30 8.50 -0.03
C ARG A 31 -35.36 6.99 0.17
N PRO A 32 -35.45 6.50 1.39
CA PRO A 32 -35.73 5.08 1.64
C PRO A 32 -37.22 4.80 1.48
N SER A 33 -37.57 3.69 0.85
CA SER A 33 -38.91 3.14 0.77
C SER A 33 -39.28 2.35 2.03
N PRO A 34 -40.54 2.35 2.44
CA PRO A 34 -40.99 1.67 3.64
C PRO A 34 -41.24 0.18 3.43
N GLY A 35 -41.12 -0.58 4.51
CA GLY A 35 -41.20 -2.02 4.58
C GLY A 35 -42.55 -2.63 4.22
N HIS A 36 -42.52 -3.90 3.87
CA HIS A 36 -43.65 -4.78 3.79
C HIS A 36 -43.47 -5.91 4.81
N ASP A 37 -44.48 -6.05 5.65
CA ASP A 37 -44.64 -7.09 6.67
C ASP A 37 -44.98 -8.45 6.02
N ASP A 38 -44.39 -9.48 6.59
CA ASP A 38 -44.71 -10.88 6.36
C ASP A 38 -45.98 -11.31 7.07
N PRO A 39 -46.68 -12.33 6.61
CA PRO A 39 -47.19 -13.29 7.56
C PRO A 39 -46.77 -14.74 7.30
N ALA A 40 -46.50 -15.40 8.38
CA ALA A 40 -46.18 -16.79 8.57
C ALA A 40 -47.20 -17.76 7.93
N GLN A 41 -46.70 -18.83 7.32
CA GLN A 41 -47.48 -20.07 7.13
C GLN A 41 -46.66 -21.27 7.57
N THR A 42 -47.20 -21.92 8.58
CA THR A 42 -46.86 -23.28 9.01
C THR A 42 -47.50 -24.28 8.05
N ASP A 43 -46.79 -25.26 7.58
CA ASP A 43 -47.39 -26.55 7.26
C ASP A 43 -46.43 -27.72 7.52
N SER A 44 -47.01 -28.77 8.04
CA SER A 44 -46.44 -29.99 8.57
C SER A 44 -46.46 -31.11 7.53
N GLY A 45 -45.40 -31.96 7.53
CA GLY A 45 -45.56 -33.37 7.18
C GLY A 45 -44.97 -33.85 5.88
N GLN A 46 -43.95 -34.65 5.88
CA GLN A 46 -43.98 -36.10 5.64
C GLN A 46 -42.57 -36.69 5.46
N PHE A 47 -42.36 -37.78 6.21
CA PHE A 47 -41.21 -38.66 6.04
C PHE A 47 -41.19 -39.32 4.65
N GLY A 48 -40.04 -39.29 3.99
CA GLY A 48 -39.72 -40.06 2.79
C GLY A 48 -38.27 -40.45 2.80
N ASP A 49 -38.03 -41.70 3.20
CA ASP A 49 -36.74 -42.36 3.16
C ASP A 49 -36.33 -42.53 1.66
N ASN A 50 -35.19 -42.01 1.24
CA ASN A 50 -34.53 -42.36 0.00
C ASN A 50 -33.02 -42.27 0.17
N SER A 51 -32.42 -43.43 0.39
CA SER A 51 -31.01 -43.67 0.24
C SER A 51 -30.58 -43.38 -1.20
N ALA A 52 -29.95 -42.23 -1.45
CA ALA A 52 -29.22 -41.95 -2.67
C ALA A 52 -27.76 -41.63 -2.28
N MET A 53 -26.84 -42.45 -2.77
CA MET A 53 -25.40 -42.28 -2.65
C MET A 53 -25.01 -40.87 -3.09
N SER A 54 -24.55 -40.07 -2.15
CA SER A 54 -23.96 -38.74 -2.39
C SER A 54 -22.62 -38.93 -3.09
N ALA A 55 -22.48 -38.41 -4.29
CA ALA A 55 -21.20 -38.13 -4.91
C ALA A 55 -20.42 -37.10 -4.03
N PRO A 56 -19.08 -37.18 -3.95
CA PRO A 56 -18.31 -36.21 -3.20
C PRO A 56 -18.53 -34.80 -3.77
N PRO A 57 -18.58 -33.77 -2.93
CA PRO A 57 -18.78 -32.40 -3.40
C PRO A 57 -17.61 -32.00 -4.31
N GLU A 58 -17.95 -31.60 -5.53
CA GLU A 58 -16.98 -30.93 -6.43
C GLU A 58 -16.40 -29.73 -5.69
N SER A 59 -15.07 -29.68 -5.62
CA SER A 59 -14.35 -28.56 -5.02
C SER A 59 -14.67 -27.31 -5.85
N SER A 60 -15.51 -26.47 -5.30
CA SER A 60 -15.79 -25.13 -5.81
C SER A 60 -14.49 -24.33 -5.72
N THR A 61 -13.70 -24.35 -6.75
CA THR A 61 -12.59 -23.41 -6.93
C THR A 61 -13.21 -22.03 -7.09
N ALA A 62 -13.09 -21.22 -6.05
CA ALA A 62 -13.43 -19.79 -6.13
C ALA A 62 -12.70 -19.19 -7.36
N PRO A 63 -13.35 -18.33 -8.16
CA PRO A 63 -12.73 -17.75 -9.34
C PRO A 63 -11.46 -17.00 -8.89
N ALA A 64 -10.33 -17.32 -9.53
CA ALA A 64 -9.07 -16.66 -9.27
C ALA A 64 -9.26 -15.15 -9.48
N VAL A 65 -8.94 -14.36 -8.45
CA VAL A 65 -9.03 -12.90 -8.51
C VAL A 65 -8.09 -12.42 -9.62
N SER A 66 -8.66 -11.79 -10.66
CA SER A 66 -7.94 -11.33 -11.83
C SER A 66 -7.91 -9.82 -11.85
N LEU A 67 -6.71 -9.24 -12.04
CA LEU A 67 -6.51 -7.81 -12.26
C LEU A 67 -5.87 -7.61 -13.64
N PRO A 68 -6.59 -7.03 -14.62
CA PRO A 68 -6.03 -6.75 -15.93
C PRO A 68 -4.97 -5.65 -15.84
N LYS A 69 -4.01 -5.67 -16.77
CA LYS A 69 -3.00 -4.62 -16.87
C LYS A 69 -3.64 -3.28 -17.19
N SER A 70 -3.32 -2.25 -16.40
CA SER A 70 -3.84 -0.89 -16.57
C SER A 70 -2.86 0.14 -16.03
N ASP A 71 -2.77 1.29 -16.68
CA ASP A 71 -1.99 2.43 -16.19
C ASP A 71 -2.63 3.14 -14.98
N LEU A 72 -3.86 2.79 -14.65
CA LEU A 72 -4.55 3.26 -13.44
C LEU A 72 -4.34 2.36 -12.23
N ASN A 73 -3.74 1.17 -12.41
CA ASN A 73 -3.42 0.31 -11.27
C ASN A 73 -2.33 0.95 -10.40
N LEU A 74 -2.38 0.64 -9.10
CA LEU A 74 -1.52 1.22 -8.08
C LEU A 74 -0.55 0.17 -7.54
N VAL A 75 0.73 0.54 -7.45
CA VAL A 75 1.79 -0.30 -6.87
C VAL A 75 2.07 0.17 -5.45
N TRP A 76 1.78 -0.69 -4.49
CA TRP A 76 1.99 -0.48 -3.06
C TRP A 76 3.23 -1.22 -2.62
N ILE A 77 4.14 -0.53 -1.96
CA ILE A 77 5.39 -1.10 -1.43
C ILE A 77 5.53 -0.70 0.03
N ASP A 78 6.13 -1.58 0.81
CA ASP A 78 6.62 -1.30 2.15
C ASP A 78 7.96 -2.03 2.32
N CYS A 79 8.91 -1.38 2.97
CA CYS A 79 10.26 -1.90 3.19
C CYS A 79 10.59 -1.90 4.68
N GLU A 80 11.20 -2.99 5.15
CA GLU A 80 11.90 -3.02 6.42
C GLU A 80 13.38 -2.75 6.19
N MET A 81 13.95 -1.85 6.98
CA MET A 81 15.34 -1.42 6.85
C MET A 81 16.10 -1.60 8.16
N SER A 82 17.42 -1.69 8.08
CA SER A 82 18.30 -1.75 9.26
C SER A 82 18.37 -0.43 10.04
N GLY A 83 17.86 0.66 9.45
CA GLY A 83 17.77 2.01 10.01
C GLY A 83 17.24 3.01 8.99
N LEU A 84 17.34 4.30 9.27
CA LEU A 84 16.71 5.35 8.46
C LEU A 84 17.66 6.09 7.50
N ASP A 85 18.97 5.90 7.60
CA ASP A 85 19.97 6.58 6.77
C ASP A 85 20.42 5.67 5.62
N PRO A 86 19.95 5.88 4.37
CA PRO A 86 20.31 5.02 3.26
C PRO A 86 21.81 5.03 2.92
N GLU A 87 22.61 5.98 3.47
CA GLU A 87 24.06 5.99 3.28
C GLU A 87 24.78 4.91 4.11
N LYS A 88 24.16 4.45 5.20
CA LYS A 88 24.74 3.49 6.14
C LYS A 88 23.95 2.20 6.23
N GLU A 89 22.65 2.31 6.02
CA GLU A 89 21.69 1.24 6.27
C GLU A 89 21.25 0.55 4.99
N ARG A 90 20.62 -0.62 5.12
CA ARG A 90 20.25 -1.48 3.99
C ARG A 90 18.81 -1.99 4.12
N LEU A 91 18.27 -2.47 3.00
CA LEU A 91 16.99 -3.16 2.95
C LEU A 91 17.09 -4.55 3.58
N LEU A 92 16.14 -4.91 4.43
CA LEU A 92 16.02 -6.23 5.07
C LEU A 92 14.87 -7.05 4.48
N GLU A 93 13.71 -6.41 4.25
CA GLU A 93 12.54 -7.03 3.65
C GLU A 93 11.83 -6.01 2.76
N ILE A 94 11.21 -6.50 1.69
CA ILE A 94 10.34 -5.69 0.84
C ILE A 94 9.10 -6.50 0.47
N ALA A 95 7.92 -5.88 0.59
CA ALA A 95 6.64 -6.45 0.18
C ALA A 95 5.98 -5.56 -0.87
N VAL A 96 5.26 -6.18 -1.81
CA VAL A 96 4.55 -5.48 -2.86
C VAL A 96 3.13 -6.02 -3.03
N ILE A 97 2.17 -5.11 -3.21
CA ILE A 97 0.79 -5.41 -3.62
C ILE A 97 0.45 -4.52 -4.81
N VAL A 98 -0.30 -5.05 -5.78
CA VAL A 98 -0.89 -4.23 -6.84
C VAL A 98 -2.40 -4.22 -6.66
N THR A 99 -3.01 -3.03 -6.73
CA THR A 99 -4.46 -2.88 -6.69
C THR A 99 -4.98 -2.23 -7.97
N GLY A 100 -6.27 -2.43 -8.24
CA GLY A 100 -6.99 -1.57 -9.17
C GLY A 100 -7.11 -0.12 -8.63
N PRO A 101 -7.65 0.81 -9.43
CA PRO A 101 -7.78 2.22 -9.05
C PRO A 101 -8.68 2.44 -7.83
N GLU A 102 -9.69 1.59 -7.63
CA GLU A 102 -10.61 1.62 -6.49
C GLU A 102 -10.09 0.82 -5.28
N LEU A 103 -8.79 0.45 -5.26
CA LEU A 103 -8.10 -0.33 -4.23
C LEU A 103 -8.47 -1.83 -4.20
N GLU A 104 -9.31 -2.24 -5.12
CA GLU A 104 -9.70 -3.63 -5.36
C GLU A 104 -9.67 -3.92 -6.89
N PRO A 105 -9.43 -5.16 -7.32
CA PRO A 105 -8.93 -6.26 -6.48
C PRO A 105 -7.50 -6.01 -6.00
N ARG A 106 -7.08 -6.72 -4.93
CA ARG A 106 -5.69 -6.71 -4.42
C ARG A 106 -4.97 -7.94 -4.89
N ILE A 107 -3.85 -7.77 -5.54
CA ILE A 107 -2.98 -8.87 -5.97
C ILE A 107 -1.70 -8.78 -5.15
N GLU A 108 -1.54 -9.72 -4.23
CA GLU A 108 -0.33 -9.84 -3.44
C GLU A 108 0.82 -10.31 -4.33
N GLY A 109 1.94 -9.62 -4.23
CA GLY A 109 3.19 -9.99 -4.86
C GLY A 109 4.13 -10.70 -3.90
N PRO A 110 5.39 -10.86 -4.28
CA PRO A 110 6.38 -11.50 -3.43
C PRO A 110 6.67 -10.65 -2.19
N VAL A 111 6.88 -11.34 -1.05
CA VAL A 111 7.54 -10.81 0.14
C VAL A 111 8.97 -11.35 0.12
N LEU A 112 9.94 -10.47 0.01
CA LEU A 112 11.34 -10.82 -0.25
C LEU A 112 12.21 -10.38 0.91
N VAL A 113 12.81 -11.36 1.61
CA VAL A 113 13.79 -11.13 2.67
C VAL A 113 15.18 -11.12 2.04
N ILE A 114 15.90 -10.03 2.21
CA ILE A 114 17.18 -9.74 1.57
C ILE A 114 18.30 -10.09 2.54
N HIS A 115 19.31 -10.83 2.07
CA HIS A 115 20.48 -11.17 2.86
C HIS A 115 21.30 -9.92 3.18
N GLN A 116 21.70 -9.80 4.45
CA GLN A 116 22.65 -8.78 4.90
C GLN A 116 23.72 -9.41 5.81
N SER A 117 24.89 -8.80 5.85
CA SER A 117 26.00 -9.29 6.66
C SER A 117 25.72 -9.20 8.16
N ASP A 118 26.28 -10.12 8.95
CA ASP A 118 26.21 -10.08 10.40
C ASP A 118 26.77 -8.76 10.97
N ALA A 119 27.77 -8.19 10.35
CA ALA A 119 28.33 -6.89 10.74
C ALA A 119 27.29 -5.76 10.67
N LEU A 120 26.50 -5.71 9.59
CA LEU A 120 25.41 -4.75 9.43
C LEU A 120 24.34 -4.96 10.51
N LEU A 121 23.90 -6.21 10.70
CA LEU A 121 22.86 -6.55 11.68
C LEU A 121 23.31 -6.21 13.11
N HIS A 122 24.59 -6.41 13.42
CA HIS A 122 25.16 -6.01 14.71
C HIS A 122 25.31 -4.51 14.87
N ALA A 123 25.44 -3.75 13.80
CA ALA A 123 25.54 -2.29 13.83
C ALA A 123 24.21 -1.55 14.00
N MET A 124 23.07 -2.24 13.75
CA MET A 124 21.73 -1.65 13.94
C MET A 124 21.58 -1.05 15.35
N ASP A 125 20.78 0.00 15.47
CA ASP A 125 20.44 0.58 16.78
C ASP A 125 19.57 -0.37 17.63
N ALA A 126 19.41 -0.03 18.91
CA ALA A 126 18.69 -0.88 19.87
C ALA A 126 17.21 -1.04 19.54
N TRP A 127 16.59 -0.02 18.94
CA TRP A 127 15.17 -0.06 18.57
C TRP A 127 14.95 -1.02 17.39
N ASN A 128 15.75 -0.91 16.32
CA ASN A 128 15.68 -1.78 15.14
C ASN A 128 15.99 -3.24 15.52
N LYS A 129 17.05 -3.49 16.33
CA LYS A 129 17.33 -4.82 16.86
C LYS A 129 16.17 -5.41 17.65
N GLY A 130 15.56 -4.60 18.51
CA GLY A 130 14.42 -5.03 19.33
C GLY A 130 13.18 -5.35 18.50
N THR A 131 12.87 -4.54 17.52
CA THR A 131 11.69 -4.68 16.64
C THR A 131 11.86 -5.87 15.70
N HIS A 132 12.96 -5.90 14.93
CA HIS A 132 13.22 -6.97 13.96
C HIS A 132 13.58 -8.30 14.62
N GLY A 133 14.14 -8.28 15.84
CA GLY A 133 14.35 -9.51 16.64
C GLY A 133 13.02 -10.12 17.09
N LYS A 134 12.07 -9.31 17.56
CA LYS A 134 10.74 -9.78 17.97
C LYS A 134 9.92 -10.35 16.82
N SER A 135 10.03 -9.77 15.63
CA SER A 135 9.34 -10.28 14.42
C SER A 135 10.03 -11.49 13.80
N GLY A 136 11.22 -11.87 14.26
CA GLY A 136 12.05 -12.92 13.69
C GLY A 136 12.70 -12.57 12.35
N LEU A 137 12.65 -11.29 11.95
CA LEU A 137 13.20 -10.83 10.67
C LEU A 137 14.72 -10.98 10.62
N ILE A 138 15.43 -10.73 11.73
CA ILE A 138 16.89 -10.87 11.79
C ILE A 138 17.32 -12.29 11.40
N ASP A 139 16.65 -13.33 11.92
CA ASP A 139 16.98 -14.70 11.62
C ASP A 139 16.68 -15.07 10.16
N LYS A 140 15.56 -14.55 9.62
CA LYS A 140 15.23 -14.70 8.20
C LYS A 140 16.26 -14.03 7.29
N VAL A 141 16.73 -12.82 7.62
CA VAL A 141 17.78 -12.11 6.87
C VAL A 141 19.10 -12.89 6.85
N LYS A 142 19.50 -13.46 7.98
CA LYS A 142 20.70 -14.31 8.07
C LYS A 142 20.57 -15.58 7.24
N ALA A 143 19.39 -16.22 7.25
CA ALA A 143 19.13 -17.44 6.50
C ALA A 143 18.91 -17.20 5.00
N SER A 144 18.57 -15.99 4.60
CA SER A 144 18.37 -15.62 3.20
C SER A 144 19.68 -15.65 2.42
N THR A 145 19.58 -15.95 1.13
CA THR A 145 20.67 -15.81 0.14
C THR A 145 20.34 -14.79 -0.94
N LEU A 146 19.16 -14.17 -0.85
CA LEU A 146 18.66 -13.24 -1.85
C LEU A 146 19.39 -11.90 -1.76
N THR A 147 19.93 -11.43 -2.87
CA THR A 147 20.55 -10.09 -2.97
C THR A 147 19.51 -9.01 -3.30
N GLU A 148 19.84 -7.75 -3.03
CA GLU A 148 18.99 -6.59 -3.40
C GLU A 148 18.68 -6.57 -4.91
N ALA A 149 19.67 -6.84 -5.75
CA ALA A 149 19.49 -6.89 -7.20
C ALA A 149 18.55 -8.01 -7.67
N GLN A 150 18.61 -9.18 -7.03
CA GLN A 150 17.70 -10.28 -7.34
C GLN A 150 16.27 -9.98 -6.86
N ALA A 151 16.13 -9.36 -5.68
CA ALA A 151 14.84 -8.91 -5.17
C ALA A 151 14.22 -7.86 -6.10
N GLU A 152 14.99 -6.88 -6.53
CA GLU A 152 14.58 -5.86 -7.50
C GLU A 152 14.00 -6.49 -8.77
N GLN A 153 14.71 -7.45 -9.37
CA GLN A 153 14.25 -8.12 -10.59
C GLN A 153 12.94 -8.88 -10.38
N GLN A 154 12.80 -9.60 -9.27
CA GLN A 154 11.57 -10.34 -8.97
C GLN A 154 10.36 -9.42 -8.82
N ILE A 155 10.55 -8.26 -8.19
CA ILE A 155 9.46 -7.27 -8.05
C ILE A 155 9.10 -6.68 -9.42
N ILE A 156 10.08 -6.31 -10.23
CA ILE A 156 9.82 -5.79 -11.59
C ILE A 156 9.07 -6.84 -12.42
N GLU A 157 9.49 -8.12 -12.39
CA GLU A 157 8.81 -9.21 -13.08
C GLU A 157 7.36 -9.40 -12.61
N PHE A 158 7.07 -9.11 -11.36
CA PHE A 158 5.72 -9.13 -10.84
C PHE A 158 4.91 -7.93 -11.33
N ILE A 159 5.37 -6.69 -11.09
CA ILE A 159 4.58 -5.48 -11.36
C ILE A 159 4.36 -5.22 -12.85
N LYS A 160 5.27 -5.61 -13.73
CA LYS A 160 5.13 -5.42 -15.20
C LYS A 160 3.92 -6.13 -15.80
N ARG A 161 3.38 -7.12 -15.10
CA ARG A 161 2.14 -7.82 -15.50
C ARG A 161 0.92 -6.94 -15.34
N TYR A 162 0.97 -5.97 -14.43
CA TYR A 162 -0.19 -5.18 -14.02
C TYR A 162 -0.10 -3.70 -14.37
N VAL A 163 1.12 -3.14 -14.49
CA VAL A 163 1.33 -1.72 -14.79
C VAL A 163 2.39 -1.54 -15.87
N SER A 164 2.26 -0.48 -16.66
CA SER A 164 3.30 -0.05 -17.59
C SER A 164 4.39 0.74 -16.87
N LYS A 165 5.58 0.77 -17.44
CA LYS A 165 6.68 1.58 -16.88
C LYS A 165 6.30 3.06 -16.83
N GLY A 166 6.53 3.69 -15.69
CA GLY A 166 6.25 5.11 -15.45
C GLY A 166 4.77 5.45 -15.19
N ALA A 167 3.87 4.46 -15.15
CA ALA A 167 2.43 4.72 -14.99
C ALA A 167 2.02 4.85 -13.52
N SER A 168 2.34 3.86 -12.69
CA SER A 168 1.91 3.85 -11.29
C SER A 168 2.77 4.74 -10.40
N PRO A 169 2.16 5.59 -9.53
CA PRO A 169 2.90 6.18 -8.42
C PRO A 169 3.40 5.09 -7.46
N LEU A 170 4.44 5.40 -6.70
CA LEU A 170 4.84 4.60 -5.55
C LEU A 170 3.87 4.88 -4.40
N CYS A 171 3.14 3.85 -3.95
CA CYS A 171 2.10 3.98 -2.92
C CYS A 171 2.54 3.32 -1.61
N GLY A 172 2.24 3.95 -0.47
CA GLY A 172 2.54 3.41 0.87
C GLY A 172 2.37 4.44 1.97
N ASN A 173 2.76 4.08 3.20
CA ASN A 173 2.72 4.98 4.35
C ASN A 173 4.13 5.52 4.65
N THR A 174 4.30 6.83 4.64
CA THR A 174 5.62 7.50 4.77
C THR A 174 6.57 7.07 3.65
N ILE A 175 6.01 6.73 2.52
CA ILE A 175 6.66 6.05 1.38
C ILE A 175 7.86 6.82 0.80
N GLY A 176 8.00 8.10 1.12
CA GLY A 176 9.17 8.88 0.76
C GLY A 176 10.45 8.35 1.38
N GLN A 177 10.38 7.71 2.56
CA GLN A 177 11.54 7.09 3.21
C GLN A 177 11.95 5.82 2.46
N ASP A 178 11.00 4.95 2.12
CA ASP A 178 11.24 3.75 1.31
C ASP A 178 11.86 4.12 -0.04
N ARG A 179 11.31 5.15 -0.69
CA ARG A 179 11.82 5.62 -1.98
C ARG A 179 13.31 6.00 -1.95
N ARG A 180 13.81 6.58 -0.85
CA ARG A 180 15.24 6.89 -0.70
C ARG A 180 16.11 5.64 -0.76
N PHE A 181 15.64 4.53 -0.19
CA PHE A 181 16.33 3.24 -0.27
C PHE A 181 16.21 2.63 -1.67
N LEU A 182 15.03 2.69 -2.29
CA LEU A 182 14.85 2.20 -3.66
C LEU A 182 15.74 2.94 -4.66
N VAL A 183 15.85 4.26 -4.58
CA VAL A 183 16.77 5.05 -5.42
C VAL A 183 18.19 4.53 -5.33
N LYS A 184 18.64 4.15 -4.14
CA LYS A 184 20.02 3.73 -3.90
C LYS A 184 20.28 2.26 -4.22
N TYR A 185 19.39 1.37 -3.82
CA TYR A 185 19.61 -0.07 -3.81
C TYR A 185 18.79 -0.84 -4.84
N MET A 186 17.72 -0.22 -5.39
CA MET A 186 16.83 -0.80 -6.39
C MET A 186 16.47 0.24 -7.47
N PRO A 187 17.47 0.84 -8.17
CA PRO A 187 17.23 1.95 -9.08
C PRO A 187 16.43 1.58 -10.33
N GLN A 188 16.43 0.31 -10.74
CA GLN A 188 15.62 -0.16 -11.87
C GLN A 188 14.14 -0.24 -11.48
N LEU A 189 13.84 -0.71 -10.27
CA LEU A 189 12.49 -0.72 -9.72
C LEU A 189 11.99 0.71 -9.54
N GLU A 190 12.79 1.59 -8.97
CA GLU A 190 12.44 3.01 -8.81
C GLU A 190 12.13 3.66 -10.15
N SER A 191 12.96 3.42 -11.16
CA SER A 191 12.77 3.95 -12.52
C SER A 191 11.57 3.33 -13.26
N TRP A 192 11.04 2.20 -12.79
CA TRP A 192 9.81 1.59 -13.33
C TRP A 192 8.55 2.34 -12.87
N LEU A 193 8.61 2.95 -11.70
CA LEU A 193 7.50 3.67 -11.09
C LEU A 193 7.44 5.13 -11.59
N HIS A 194 6.28 5.74 -11.45
CA HIS A 194 6.13 7.16 -11.68
C HIS A 194 6.86 7.97 -10.59
N TYR A 195 7.36 9.16 -10.91
CA TYR A 195 8.09 10.02 -9.94
C TYR A 195 7.22 10.51 -8.77
N ARG A 196 5.90 10.44 -8.86
CA ARG A 196 4.97 10.83 -7.80
C ARG A 196 4.82 9.73 -6.76
N ASN A 197 4.54 10.15 -5.52
CA ASN A 197 4.14 9.28 -4.44
C ASN A 197 2.64 9.41 -4.16
N LEU A 198 2.02 8.30 -3.75
CA LEU A 198 0.74 8.29 -3.08
C LEU A 198 1.00 7.92 -1.63
N ASP A 199 1.23 8.94 -0.78
CA ASP A 199 1.62 8.77 0.61
C ASP A 199 0.41 8.85 1.54
N VAL A 200 0.08 7.73 2.18
CA VAL A 200 -1.04 7.62 3.12
C VAL A 200 -0.79 8.46 4.38
N SER A 201 0.47 8.68 4.77
CA SER A 201 0.80 9.52 5.92
C SER A 201 0.36 10.97 5.71
N THR A 202 0.36 11.47 4.47
CA THR A 202 -0.19 12.79 4.14
C THR A 202 -1.67 12.89 4.47
N LEU A 203 -2.47 11.88 4.12
CA LEU A 203 -3.90 11.84 4.46
C LEU A 203 -4.10 11.80 5.98
N LYS A 204 -3.23 11.07 6.70
CA LYS A 204 -3.25 11.02 8.17
C LYS A 204 -2.97 12.39 8.78
N GLU A 205 -2.00 13.13 8.26
CA GLU A 205 -1.67 14.47 8.73
C GLU A 205 -2.80 15.47 8.43
N LEU A 206 -3.46 15.37 7.29
CA LEU A 206 -4.62 16.20 6.96
C LEU A 206 -5.83 15.85 7.84
N ALA A 207 -6.12 14.55 8.03
CA ALA A 207 -7.20 14.11 8.90
C ALA A 207 -7.01 14.61 10.36
N ARG A 208 -5.79 14.54 10.88
CA ARG A 208 -5.48 15.04 12.23
C ARG A 208 -5.84 16.51 12.41
N ARG A 209 -5.70 17.33 11.34
CA ARG A 209 -5.95 18.78 11.38
C ARG A 209 -7.39 19.15 11.05
N TRP A 210 -7.97 18.46 10.07
CA TRP A 210 -9.25 18.88 9.49
C TRP A 210 -10.45 18.03 9.92
N LYS A 211 -10.17 16.78 10.34
CA LYS A 211 -11.19 15.78 10.73
C LYS A 211 -10.68 14.92 11.90
N PRO A 212 -10.48 15.53 13.10
CA PRO A 212 -9.91 14.81 14.24
C PRO A 212 -10.73 13.58 14.65
N ASP A 213 -12.04 13.59 14.46
CA ASP A 213 -12.90 12.43 14.75
C ASP A 213 -12.55 11.23 13.87
N VAL A 214 -12.33 11.47 12.56
CA VAL A 214 -11.86 10.44 11.61
C VAL A 214 -10.47 9.95 11.99
N PHE A 215 -9.59 10.86 12.41
CA PHE A 215 -8.24 10.48 12.85
C PHE A 215 -8.27 9.61 14.10
N ASN A 216 -9.10 9.92 15.09
CA ASN A 216 -9.21 9.20 16.36
C ASN A 216 -9.94 7.84 16.24
N ALA A 217 -10.85 7.71 15.27
CA ALA A 217 -11.51 6.45 14.97
C ALA A 217 -10.54 5.37 14.44
N PHE A 218 -9.34 5.76 14.07
CA PHE A 218 -8.35 4.90 13.45
C PHE A 218 -7.50 4.15 14.50
N LYS A 219 -7.74 2.85 14.70
CA LYS A 219 -6.91 1.99 15.54
C LYS A 219 -5.85 1.29 14.70
N LYS A 220 -4.56 1.49 15.02
CA LYS A 220 -3.44 0.79 14.37
C LYS A 220 -3.44 -0.68 14.78
N ARG A 221 -3.37 -1.61 13.79
CA ARG A 221 -3.01 -3.00 14.02
C ARG A 221 -1.48 -3.07 14.04
N GLN A 222 -0.90 -3.52 15.17
CA GLN A 222 0.55 -3.57 15.36
C GLN A 222 1.09 -4.92 14.85
N ALA A 223 1.17 -5.12 13.53
CA ALA A 223 1.65 -6.38 12.97
C ALA A 223 3.16 -6.37 12.61
N HIS A 224 3.77 -5.20 12.36
CA HIS A 224 5.20 -5.00 12.07
C HIS A 224 5.82 -6.03 11.11
N THR A 225 5.14 -6.31 10.00
CA THR A 225 5.68 -7.04 8.85
C THR A 225 5.35 -6.25 7.60
N ALA A 226 6.28 -6.20 6.62
CA ALA A 226 6.10 -5.38 5.41
C ALA A 226 4.76 -5.64 4.71
N LEU A 227 4.35 -6.90 4.54
CA LEU A 227 3.07 -7.22 3.90
C LEU A 227 1.85 -6.72 4.69
N ALA A 228 1.85 -6.90 6.02
CA ALA A 228 0.75 -6.42 6.87
C ALA A 228 0.66 -4.89 6.86
N ASP A 229 1.79 -4.19 6.83
CA ASP A 229 1.84 -2.73 6.77
C ASP A 229 1.39 -2.20 5.40
N VAL A 230 1.64 -2.93 4.29
CA VAL A 230 1.04 -2.63 2.97
C VAL A 230 -0.48 -2.74 3.03
N HIS A 231 -1.03 -3.84 3.53
CA HIS A 231 -2.49 -4.01 3.69
C HIS A 231 -3.11 -2.92 4.56
N GLU A 232 -2.48 -2.61 5.70
CA GLU A 232 -2.94 -1.53 6.58
C GLU A 232 -2.93 -0.17 5.87
N SER A 233 -1.96 0.09 5.01
CA SER A 233 -1.87 1.32 4.22
C SER A 233 -3.01 1.44 3.22
N ILE A 234 -3.37 0.35 2.54
CA ILE A 234 -4.53 0.29 1.62
C ILE A 234 -5.84 0.49 2.39
N ASP A 235 -6.03 -0.19 3.52
CA ASP A 235 -7.24 -0.08 4.34
C ASP A 235 -7.41 1.34 4.90
N ARG A 236 -6.34 1.98 5.32
CA ARG A 236 -6.36 3.38 5.80
C ARG A 236 -6.83 4.36 4.73
N LYS A 237 -6.46 4.16 3.47
CA LYS A 237 -6.91 5.01 2.37
C LYS A 237 -8.40 4.79 2.11
N SER A 238 -8.87 3.54 2.03
CA SER A 238 -10.27 3.22 1.73
C SER A 238 -11.24 3.80 2.76
N THR A 239 -10.93 3.68 4.05
CA THR A 239 -11.77 4.19 5.15
C THR A 239 -11.88 5.72 5.15
N ARG A 240 -10.85 6.44 4.70
CA ARG A 240 -10.82 7.92 4.71
C ARG A 240 -11.47 8.59 3.51
N LEU A 241 -11.58 7.89 2.38
CA LEU A 241 -12.23 8.42 1.20
C LEU A 241 -13.75 8.22 1.22
N ASN A 242 -14.24 7.29 2.06
CA ASN A 242 -15.66 6.94 2.17
C ASN A 242 -16.36 7.60 3.39
N SER A 243 -15.65 8.43 4.16
CA SER A 243 -16.16 9.20 5.30
C SER A 243 -16.08 10.71 5.03
#